data_715b5a7de10d31f1ecaa1ab985e73c51
#
_entry.id   715b5a7de10d31f1ecaa1ab985e73c51
#
_cell.length_a   1.000
_cell.length_b   1.000
_cell.length_c   1.000
_cell.angle_alpha   90.00
_cell.angle_beta   90.00
_cell.angle_gamma   90.00
#
_symmetry.space_group_name_H-M   'P 1'
#
loop_
_entity.id
_entity.type
_entity.pdbx_description
1 polymer ?
#
loop_
_entity_poly.entity_id
_entity_poly.type
_entity_poly.pdbx_seq_one_letter_code
_entity_poly.pdbx_strand_id
1 'polypeptide(L)'
;PTGSSIFPAIWSIMLAGRAHGIGTCLTTVLGMFKPQKAFELLNIPNDKGWKIDAVITAGYPLGKWGVAKRNPVDQVTYLNTWGNETDWNLENPLWSY
;
A
#
# COMPACT_ATOMS: atom_id res chain seq x y z
N PRO A 1 -4.26 -14.87 6.66
CA PRO A 1 -4.97 -13.71 7.22
C PRO A 1 -6.09 -13.25 6.31
N THR A 2 -7.20 -12.88 6.90
CA THR A 2 -8.35 -12.40 6.17
C THR A 2 -8.01 -11.10 5.44
N GLY A 3 -8.39 -11.02 4.17
CA GLY A 3 -8.20 -9.80 3.37
C GLY A 3 -6.88 -9.70 2.65
N SER A 4 -5.87 -10.50 2.99
CA SER A 4 -4.54 -10.35 2.38
C SER A 4 -4.53 -10.63 0.88
N SER A 5 -5.42 -11.48 0.38
CA SER A 5 -5.51 -11.78 -1.05
C SER A 5 -6.04 -10.62 -1.90
N ILE A 6 -6.72 -9.64 -1.30
CA ILE A 6 -7.23 -8.47 -2.03
C ILE A 6 -6.12 -7.47 -2.35
N PHE A 7 -5.04 -7.41 -1.54
CA PHE A 7 -4.02 -6.39 -1.69
C PHE A 7 -3.23 -6.47 -3.01
N PRO A 8 -2.90 -7.64 -3.57
CA PRO A 8 -2.31 -7.68 -4.90
C PRO A 8 -3.20 -7.07 -5.98
N ALA A 9 -4.53 -7.28 -5.90
CA ALA A 9 -5.47 -6.66 -6.83
C ALA A 9 -5.52 -5.14 -6.65
N ILE A 10 -5.49 -4.66 -5.41
CA ILE A 10 -5.45 -3.23 -5.10
C ILE A 10 -4.19 -2.58 -5.69
N TRP A 11 -3.05 -3.21 -5.51
CA TRP A 11 -1.78 -2.73 -6.06
C TRP A 11 -1.82 -2.66 -7.58
N SER A 12 -2.40 -3.66 -8.23
CA SER A 12 -2.56 -3.68 -9.69
C SER A 12 -3.45 -2.53 -10.18
N ILE A 13 -4.52 -2.21 -9.44
CA ILE A 13 -5.38 -1.07 -9.74
C ILE A 13 -4.58 0.24 -9.64
N MET A 14 -3.79 0.38 -8.59
CA MET A 14 -2.98 1.58 -8.36
C MET A 14 -1.95 1.77 -9.48
N LEU A 15 -1.28 0.70 -9.89
CA LEU A 15 -0.32 0.75 -11.00
C LEU A 15 -1.01 1.08 -12.32
N ALA A 16 -2.14 0.47 -12.60
CA ALA A 16 -2.93 0.77 -13.81
C ALA A 16 -3.38 2.23 -13.82
N GLY A 17 -3.83 2.75 -12.68
CA GLY A 17 -4.18 4.16 -12.54
C GLY A 17 -3.00 5.07 -12.84
N ARG A 18 -1.82 4.74 -12.33
CA ARG A 18 -0.60 5.52 -12.61
C ARG A 18 -0.29 5.57 -14.10
N ALA A 19 -0.49 4.48 -14.82
CA ALA A 19 -0.28 4.43 -16.27
C ALA A 19 -1.22 5.39 -17.04
N HIS A 20 -2.36 5.74 -16.44
CA HIS A 20 -3.33 6.68 -16.99
C HIS A 20 -3.21 8.09 -16.38
N GLY A 21 -2.17 8.36 -15.62
CA GLY A 21 -1.97 9.66 -14.98
C GLY A 21 -2.82 9.88 -13.73
N ILE A 22 -3.41 8.84 -13.17
CA ILE A 22 -4.23 8.92 -11.97
C ILE A 22 -3.38 8.63 -10.74
N GLY A 23 -3.41 9.54 -9.78
CA GLY A 23 -2.79 9.34 -8.47
C GLY A 23 -3.74 8.60 -7.54
N THR A 24 -3.19 7.71 -6.73
CA THR A 24 -3.97 6.93 -5.77
C THR A 24 -3.30 6.93 -4.41
N CYS A 25 -4.10 6.77 -3.36
CA CYS A 25 -3.60 6.61 -2.01
C CYS A 25 -4.43 5.55 -1.30
N LEU A 26 -3.75 4.55 -0.75
CA LEU A 26 -4.37 3.44 -0.04
C LEU A 26 -4.52 3.78 1.44
N THR A 27 -5.70 3.49 1.99
CA THR A 27 -5.93 3.59 3.43
C THR A 27 -6.75 2.39 3.92
N THR A 28 -6.54 1.99 5.16
CA THR A 28 -7.31 0.94 5.82
C THR A 28 -8.16 1.48 6.98
N VAL A 29 -8.15 2.79 7.18
CA VAL A 29 -8.72 3.44 8.37
C VAL A 29 -10.22 3.18 8.51
N LEU A 30 -10.99 3.25 7.42
CA LEU A 30 -12.44 3.10 7.49
C LEU A 30 -12.88 1.73 7.97
N GLY A 31 -12.20 0.68 7.54
CA GLY A 31 -12.50 -0.68 7.99
C GLY A 31 -12.07 -0.97 9.41
N MET A 32 -11.06 -0.25 9.92
CA MET A 32 -10.52 -0.49 11.26
C MET A 32 -11.27 0.25 12.36
N PHE A 33 -11.65 1.51 12.12
CA PHE A 33 -12.13 2.37 13.19
C PHE A 33 -13.63 2.66 13.14
N LYS A 34 -14.22 2.78 11.98
CA LYS A 34 -15.64 3.12 11.85
C LYS A 34 -16.34 2.34 10.74
N PRO A 35 -16.28 0.99 10.77
CA PRO A 35 -16.86 0.19 9.69
C PRO A 35 -18.38 0.36 9.57
N GLN A 36 -19.10 0.52 10.67
CA GLN A 36 -20.55 0.63 10.65
C GLN A 36 -21.04 1.89 9.94
N LYS A 37 -20.39 3.03 10.21
CA LYS A 37 -20.73 4.28 9.53
C LYS A 37 -20.46 4.20 8.02
N ALA A 38 -19.36 3.58 7.63
CA ALA A 38 -19.04 3.39 6.23
C ALA A 38 -20.05 2.46 5.55
N PHE A 39 -20.47 1.39 6.20
CA PHE A 39 -21.48 0.49 5.69
C PHE A 39 -22.82 1.21 5.47
N GLU A 40 -23.25 2.02 6.44
CA GLU A 40 -24.48 2.81 6.33
C GLU A 40 -24.40 3.80 5.17
N LEU A 41 -23.31 4.55 5.09
CA LEU A 41 -23.12 5.56 4.05
C LEU A 41 -23.12 4.95 2.65
N LEU A 42 -22.50 3.78 2.49
CA LEU A 42 -22.36 3.11 1.20
C LEU A 42 -23.47 2.10 0.90
N ASN A 43 -24.43 1.94 1.83
CA ASN A 43 -25.50 0.94 1.71
C ASN A 43 -24.98 -0.49 1.54
N ILE A 44 -23.88 -0.82 2.22
CA ILE A 44 -23.35 -2.19 2.22
C ILE A 44 -24.19 -3.02 3.21
N PRO A 45 -24.72 -4.18 2.77
CA PRO A 45 -25.44 -5.05 3.70
C PRO A 45 -24.54 -5.53 4.84
N ASN A 46 -24.97 -5.37 6.08
CA ASN A 46 -24.18 -5.79 7.25
C ASN A 46 -24.55 -7.18 7.76
N ASP A 47 -25.41 -7.91 7.04
CA ASP A 47 -25.82 -9.29 7.36
C ASP A 47 -25.18 -10.35 6.44
N LYS A 48 -24.30 -9.95 5.53
CA LYS A 48 -23.66 -10.81 4.53
C LYS A 48 -22.18 -11.11 4.82
N GLY A 49 -21.64 -10.59 5.91
CA GLY A 49 -20.24 -10.79 6.25
C GLY A 49 -19.25 -9.96 5.45
N TRP A 50 -19.72 -8.93 4.76
CA TRP A 50 -18.82 -8.01 4.02
C TRP A 50 -17.89 -7.27 4.97
N LYS A 51 -16.68 -7.01 4.50
CA LYS A 51 -15.66 -6.22 5.22
C LYS A 51 -15.06 -5.19 4.28
N ILE A 52 -14.66 -4.06 4.85
CA ILE A 52 -13.89 -3.04 4.12
C ILE A 52 -12.44 -3.23 4.49
N ASP A 53 -11.68 -3.92 3.65
CA ASP A 53 -10.26 -4.17 3.92
C ASP A 53 -9.40 -2.97 3.55
N ALA A 54 -9.81 -2.21 2.54
CA ALA A 54 -9.06 -1.05 2.10
C ALA A 54 -9.94 -0.09 1.32
N VAL A 55 -9.51 1.15 1.28
CA VAL A 55 -10.10 2.22 0.46
C VAL A 55 -8.98 2.87 -0.32
N ILE A 56 -9.23 3.17 -1.59
CA ILE A 56 -8.31 3.92 -2.43
C ILE A 56 -8.95 5.26 -2.75
N THR A 57 -8.26 6.35 -2.43
CA THR A 57 -8.61 7.65 -3.00
C THR A 57 -7.93 7.76 -4.36
N ALA A 58 -8.64 8.28 -5.35
CA ALA A 58 -8.13 8.36 -6.71
C ALA A 58 -8.48 9.72 -7.32
N GLY A 59 -7.55 10.28 -8.09
CA GLY A 59 -7.76 11.55 -8.75
C GLY A 59 -6.54 11.96 -9.56
N TYR A 60 -6.67 13.06 -10.29
CA TYR A 60 -5.55 13.63 -11.01
C TYR A 60 -4.70 14.46 -10.06
N PRO A 61 -3.40 14.12 -9.88
CA PRO A 61 -2.55 14.83 -8.93
C PRO A 61 -2.24 16.25 -9.40
N LEU A 62 -2.14 17.19 -8.46
CA LEU A 62 -1.78 18.56 -8.75
C LEU A 62 -0.28 18.76 -8.90
N GLY A 63 0.52 17.87 -8.31
CA GLY A 63 1.96 17.95 -8.34
C GLY A 63 2.61 16.83 -9.12
N LYS A 64 3.93 16.88 -9.20
CA LYS A 64 4.75 15.80 -9.76
C LYS A 64 5.48 15.11 -8.63
N TRP A 65 5.51 13.79 -8.69
CA TRP A 65 6.12 12.97 -7.66
C TRP A 65 7.38 12.31 -8.19
N GLY A 66 8.46 12.45 -7.47
CA GLY A 66 9.73 11.80 -7.78
C GLY A 66 9.84 10.44 -7.11
N VAL A 67 11.05 9.89 -7.16
CA VAL A 67 11.35 8.63 -6.48
C VAL A 67 11.31 8.84 -4.98
N ALA A 68 10.59 7.97 -4.27
CA ALA A 68 10.51 8.03 -2.83
C ALA A 68 11.85 7.62 -2.21
N LYS A 69 12.26 8.33 -1.18
CA LYS A 69 13.47 7.96 -0.43
C LYS A 69 13.23 6.67 0.34
N ARG A 70 14.20 5.78 0.30
CA ARG A 70 14.18 4.50 1.02
C ARG A 70 15.56 4.22 1.56
N ASN A 71 15.63 3.47 2.63
CA ASN A 71 16.91 2.93 3.07
C ASN A 71 17.42 1.93 2.03
N PRO A 72 18.74 1.87 1.78
CA PRO A 72 19.29 0.82 0.94
C PRO A 72 18.87 -0.55 1.43
N VAL A 73 18.51 -1.43 0.50
CA VAL A 73 17.90 -2.73 0.84
C VAL A 73 18.84 -3.64 1.65
N ASP A 74 20.16 -3.51 1.43
CA ASP A 74 21.14 -4.30 2.19
C ASP A 74 21.12 -3.99 3.69
N GLN A 75 20.74 -2.76 4.07
CA GLN A 75 20.67 -2.34 5.48
C GLN A 75 19.51 -2.98 6.24
N VAL A 76 18.52 -3.50 5.52
CA VAL A 76 17.31 -4.10 6.11
C VAL A 76 17.11 -5.54 5.67
N THR A 77 18.16 -6.16 5.13
CA THR A 77 18.11 -7.54 4.63
C THR A 77 19.06 -8.40 5.44
N TYR A 78 18.59 -9.57 5.84
CA TYR A 78 19.38 -10.54 6.59
C TYR A 78 19.36 -11.89 5.89
N LEU A 79 20.45 -12.63 6.00
CA LEU A 79 20.58 -13.96 5.42
C LEU A 79 20.19 -15.03 6.44
N ASN A 80 19.17 -15.79 6.12
CA ASN A 80 18.68 -16.96 6.85
C ASN A 80 18.10 -16.65 8.23
N THR A 81 18.76 -15.81 9.03
CA THR A 81 18.31 -15.48 10.39
C THR A 81 18.33 -13.97 10.60
N TRP A 82 17.50 -13.51 11.52
CA TRP A 82 17.43 -12.09 11.89
C TRP A 82 18.77 -11.62 12.43
N GLY A 83 19.23 -10.46 11.95
CA GLY A 83 20.49 -9.84 12.39
C GLY A 83 21.73 -10.36 11.68
N ASN A 84 21.62 -11.38 10.84
CA ASN A 84 22.74 -11.88 10.06
C ASN A 84 22.87 -11.06 8.77
N GLU A 85 23.81 -10.12 8.76
CA GLU A 85 23.97 -9.17 7.67
C GLU A 85 24.27 -9.84 6.33
N THR A 86 23.94 -9.14 5.23
CA THR A 86 24.30 -9.60 3.88
C THR A 86 25.79 -9.46 3.64
N ASP A 87 26.31 -10.24 2.69
CA ASP A 87 27.69 -10.16 2.23
C ASP A 87 27.88 -9.20 1.05
N TRP A 88 26.83 -8.44 0.72
CA TRP A 88 26.84 -7.44 -0.34
C TRP A 88 26.24 -6.13 0.18
N ASN A 89 26.56 -5.02 -0.48
CA ASN A 89 25.99 -3.71 -0.19
C ASN A 89 25.71 -2.93 -1.48
N LEU A 90 24.87 -1.90 -1.38
CA LEU A 90 24.61 -0.97 -2.48
C LEU A 90 25.56 0.22 -2.36
N GLU A 91 26.52 0.32 -3.27
CA GLU A 91 27.51 1.41 -3.26
C GLU A 91 26.92 2.74 -3.71
N ASN A 92 26.03 2.71 -4.69
CA ASN A 92 25.43 3.92 -5.28
C ASN A 92 23.90 3.77 -5.37
N PRO A 93 23.19 3.85 -4.25
CA PRO A 93 21.73 3.76 -4.30
C PRO A 93 21.13 4.96 -5.03
N LEU A 94 20.03 4.73 -5.76
CA LEU A 94 19.29 5.78 -6.46
C LEU A 94 18.73 6.83 -5.51
N TRP A 95 18.57 6.47 -4.25
CA TRP A 95 18.03 7.31 -3.21
C TRP A 95 18.71 6.98 -1.90
N SER A 96 18.77 7.97 -1.02
CA SER A 96 19.27 7.79 0.35
C SER A 96 18.61 8.83 1.26
N TYR A 97 18.56 8.52 2.51
CA TYR A 97 18.17 9.48 3.52
C TYR A 97 19.37 10.35 3.94
#